data_ef584496930a2a84a6e0a238a51561ae
#
_entry.id   ef584496930a2a84a6e0a238a51561ae
#
_cell.length_a   1.000
_cell.length_b   1.000
_cell.length_c   1.000
_cell.angle_alpha   90.00
_cell.angle_beta   90.00
_cell.angle_gamma   90.00
#
_symmetry.space_group_name_H-M   'P 1'
#
loop_
_entity.id
_entity.type
_entity.pdbx_description
1 polymer ?
#
loop_
_entity_poly.entity_id
_entity_poly.type
_entity_poly.pdbx_seq_one_letter_code
_entity_poly.pdbx_strand_id
1 'polypeptide(L)'
;DAACNFEAAASATRGIDMSALETVDKVEILVLVDNVTDNLSSTPVFVETEISALGRRRRGAWVLAGDCLCCAAHGLACLVTVTKGDTRRTLLFDAGPEDRTFEQNVSRLGADLGDVEAMVLSHGHWDHGGAMLRALQIVRDRNGGREVPYYAHPDMFRARAAKLPDGSMRPMQDVPSVAALTAYGAKVINTTEPGFPLDGLAFVSGEIPRVTPFKTGLPGQHRR
;
A
#
# COMPACT_ATOMS: atom_id res chain seq x y z
N ASP A 1 17.74 -11.99 17.75
CA ASP A 1 17.13 -13.07 16.95
C ASP A 1 16.59 -12.62 15.60
N ALA A 2 17.22 -11.57 15.02
CA ALA A 2 16.96 -11.11 13.66
C ALA A 2 17.41 -12.14 12.59
N ALA A 3 18.42 -12.96 12.90
CA ALA A 3 18.94 -13.97 11.97
C ALA A 3 17.94 -15.09 11.66
N CYS A 4 17.11 -15.49 12.64
CA CYS A 4 16.13 -16.56 12.46
C CYS A 4 14.97 -16.16 11.51
N ASN A 5 14.64 -14.87 11.46
CA ASN A 5 13.60 -14.35 10.57
C ASN A 5 14.08 -14.25 9.11
N PHE A 6 15.36 -14.05 8.88
CA PHE A 6 15.93 -13.96 7.53
C PHE A 6 15.99 -15.33 6.83
N GLU A 7 16.33 -16.39 7.55
CA GLU A 7 16.35 -17.76 7.00
C GLU A 7 14.94 -18.31 6.70
N ALA A 8 13.95 -17.96 7.51
CA ALA A 8 12.56 -18.37 7.26
C ALA A 8 11.96 -17.65 6.02
N ALA A 9 12.26 -16.38 5.83
CA ALA A 9 11.88 -15.64 4.63
C ALA A 9 12.59 -16.19 3.38
N ALA A 10 13.89 -16.50 3.49
CA ALA A 10 14.65 -17.12 2.41
C ALA A 10 14.19 -18.56 2.11
N SER A 11 13.60 -19.26 3.06
CA SER A 11 13.02 -20.60 2.83
C SER A 11 11.66 -20.55 2.12
N ALA A 12 10.85 -19.52 2.36
CA ALA A 12 9.57 -19.34 1.69
C ALA A 12 9.71 -18.97 0.21
N THR A 13 10.83 -18.34 -0.16
CA THR A 13 11.16 -17.99 -1.57
C THR A 13 11.94 -19.07 -2.30
N ARG A 14 12.32 -20.17 -1.63
CA ARG A 14 12.98 -21.30 -2.28
C ARG A 14 12.01 -22.01 -3.24
N GLY A 15 12.05 -21.66 -4.49
CA GLY A 15 11.20 -22.20 -5.55
C GLY A 15 10.56 -21.13 -6.42
N ILE A 16 10.62 -19.84 -6.00
CA ILE A 16 10.21 -18.74 -6.87
C ILE A 16 11.37 -18.42 -7.82
N ASP A 17 11.11 -18.47 -9.11
CA ASP A 17 12.09 -18.01 -10.10
C ASP A 17 12.19 -16.48 -10.04
N MET A 18 13.26 -16.01 -9.43
CA MET A 18 13.55 -14.58 -9.27
C MET A 18 14.34 -14.02 -10.48
N SER A 19 14.57 -14.79 -11.52
CA SER A 19 15.32 -14.35 -12.70
C SER A 19 14.66 -13.19 -13.45
N ALA A 20 13.34 -13.01 -13.26
CA ALA A 20 12.58 -11.89 -13.82
C ALA A 20 12.70 -10.60 -12.99
N LEU A 21 13.26 -10.67 -11.76
CA LEU A 21 13.45 -9.48 -10.92
C LEU A 21 14.75 -8.78 -11.28
N GLU A 22 14.64 -7.51 -11.61
CA GLU A 22 15.78 -6.68 -11.98
C GLU A 22 16.27 -5.82 -10.82
N THR A 23 17.58 -5.55 -10.79
CA THR A 23 18.15 -4.60 -9.82
C THR A 23 17.74 -3.18 -10.17
N VAL A 24 17.52 -2.35 -9.15
CA VAL A 24 17.19 -0.93 -9.29
C VAL A 24 18.27 -0.06 -8.67
N ASP A 25 18.40 1.18 -9.16
CA ASP A 25 19.39 2.13 -8.67
C ASP A 25 18.86 2.89 -7.45
N LYS A 26 17.55 3.11 -7.40
CA LYS A 26 16.89 3.87 -6.33
C LYS A 26 15.47 3.40 -6.07
N VAL A 27 15.08 3.42 -4.81
CA VAL A 27 13.69 3.27 -4.37
C VAL A 27 13.29 4.49 -3.57
N GLU A 28 12.17 5.10 -3.90
CA GLU A 28 11.55 6.21 -3.18
C GLU A 28 10.18 5.78 -2.69
N ILE A 29 9.92 5.98 -1.41
CA ILE A 29 8.62 5.68 -0.80
C ILE A 29 8.03 6.98 -0.28
N LEU A 30 6.89 7.40 -0.84
CA LEU A 30 6.10 8.51 -0.33
C LEU A 30 4.91 7.96 0.43
N VAL A 31 4.92 8.11 1.75
CA VAL A 31 3.82 7.69 2.62
C VAL A 31 2.68 8.69 2.47
N LEU A 32 1.53 8.22 1.98
CA LEU A 32 0.31 9.01 1.79
C LEU A 32 -0.62 8.94 3.00
N VAL A 33 -0.72 7.76 3.63
CA VAL A 33 -1.51 7.53 4.83
C VAL A 33 -0.67 6.72 5.82
N ASP A 34 -0.62 7.19 7.05
CA ASP A 34 -0.03 6.49 8.19
C ASP A 34 -0.88 6.79 9.44
N ASN A 35 -0.79 5.92 10.44
CA ASN A 35 -1.51 6.04 11.70
C ASN A 35 -0.80 6.89 12.76
N VAL A 36 0.37 7.42 12.45
CA VAL A 36 1.20 8.24 13.36
C VAL A 36 1.58 9.56 12.72
N THR A 37 1.51 10.65 13.49
CA THR A 37 2.21 11.90 13.20
C THR A 37 3.25 12.11 14.29
N ASP A 38 4.53 12.22 13.91
CA ASP A 38 5.62 12.47 14.84
C ASP A 38 6.54 13.56 14.30
N ASN A 39 6.54 14.70 15.00
CA ASN A 39 7.33 15.87 14.65
C ASN A 39 8.49 16.11 15.61
N LEU A 40 8.68 15.25 16.60
CA LEU A 40 9.64 15.45 17.68
C LEU A 40 10.79 14.44 17.66
N SER A 41 10.58 13.27 17.07
CA SER A 41 11.62 12.25 16.95
C SER A 41 12.68 12.64 15.93
N SER A 42 13.91 12.21 16.17
CA SER A 42 14.97 12.30 15.18
C SER A 42 14.69 11.35 13.99
N THR A 43 14.95 11.84 12.79
CA THR A 43 14.77 11.06 11.56
C THR A 43 16.10 10.64 10.97
N PRO A 44 16.19 9.45 10.35
CA PRO A 44 17.35 9.06 9.57
C PRO A 44 17.63 10.03 8.42
N VAL A 45 18.88 10.15 8.01
CA VAL A 45 19.30 11.08 6.95
C VAL A 45 18.65 10.86 5.58
N PHE A 46 18.15 9.64 5.33
CA PHE A 46 17.45 9.26 4.10
C PHE A 46 15.93 9.46 4.18
N VAL A 47 15.42 9.98 5.31
CA VAL A 47 13.99 10.26 5.51
C VAL A 47 13.77 11.77 5.47
N GLU A 48 12.93 12.22 4.56
CA GLU A 48 12.42 13.59 4.55
C GLU A 48 11.05 13.61 5.25
N THR A 49 10.93 14.43 6.30
CA THR A 49 9.67 14.56 7.03
C THR A 49 8.67 15.39 6.24
N GLU A 50 7.38 15.17 6.50
CA GLU A 50 6.29 15.96 5.96
C GLU A 50 6.50 17.47 6.16
N ILE A 51 6.90 17.89 7.36
CA ILE A 51 7.15 19.30 7.67
C ILE A 51 8.25 19.87 6.77
N SER A 52 9.36 19.16 6.61
CA SER A 52 10.44 19.57 5.72
C SER A 52 9.97 19.69 4.26
N ALA A 53 9.26 18.68 3.77
CA ALA A 53 8.82 18.63 2.40
C ALA A 53 7.79 19.72 2.05
N LEU A 54 6.80 19.91 2.90
CA LEU A 54 5.71 20.86 2.66
C LEU A 54 6.13 22.31 2.89
N GLY A 55 6.97 22.58 3.90
CA GLY A 55 7.52 23.90 4.15
C GLY A 55 8.32 24.40 2.95
N ARG A 56 9.18 23.58 2.37
CA ARG A 56 9.97 23.93 1.19
C ARG A 56 9.13 24.10 -0.08
N ARG A 57 8.12 23.27 -0.28
CA ARG A 57 7.33 23.25 -1.54
C ARG A 57 6.36 24.41 -1.66
N ARG A 58 5.83 24.94 -0.56
CA ARG A 58 4.68 25.83 -0.65
C ARG A 58 4.98 27.32 -0.56
N ARG A 59 6.03 27.79 0.13
CA ARG A 59 6.12 29.24 0.43
C ARG A 59 7.52 29.85 0.45
N GLY A 60 8.58 29.11 0.22
CA GLY A 60 9.94 29.64 0.37
C GLY A 60 10.28 30.17 1.77
N ALA A 61 9.30 30.13 2.67
CA ALA A 61 9.39 30.48 4.08
C ALA A 61 8.68 29.42 4.92
N TRP A 62 9.22 29.11 6.08
CA TRP A 62 8.66 28.16 7.02
C TRP A 62 7.41 28.73 7.71
N VAL A 63 6.25 28.39 7.20
CA VAL A 63 4.99 28.66 7.90
C VAL A 63 4.31 27.33 8.14
N LEU A 64 4.28 26.89 9.39
CA LEU A 64 3.46 25.77 9.82
C LEU A 64 2.03 26.26 9.98
N ALA A 65 1.13 25.73 9.18
CA ALA A 65 -0.29 25.98 9.29
C ALA A 65 -1.02 24.63 9.25
N GLY A 66 -2.12 24.50 9.98
CA GLY A 66 -2.86 23.26 10.10
C GLY A 66 -3.39 22.69 8.77
N ASP A 67 -3.54 23.55 7.75
CA ASP A 67 -3.93 23.15 6.40
C ASP A 67 -2.77 22.66 5.53
N CYS A 68 -1.54 22.68 6.06
CA CYS A 68 -0.35 22.20 5.37
C CYS A 68 0.00 20.75 5.67
N LEU A 69 -0.42 20.22 6.81
CA LEU A 69 -0.04 18.90 7.31
C LEU A 69 -1.02 17.81 6.85
N CYS A 70 -0.51 16.59 6.67
CA CYS A 70 -1.33 15.43 6.38
C CYS A 70 -2.16 15.01 7.60
N CYS A 71 -3.25 14.31 7.34
CA CYS A 71 -4.04 13.68 8.37
C CYS A 71 -3.50 12.30 8.67
N ALA A 72 -3.24 11.98 9.94
CA ALA A 72 -3.06 10.61 10.38
C ALA A 72 -4.41 9.87 10.36
N ALA A 73 -4.38 8.62 9.93
CA ALA A 73 -5.54 7.74 9.98
C ALA A 73 -5.09 6.29 10.14
N HIS A 74 -5.91 5.47 10.79
CA HIS A 74 -5.62 4.06 10.97
C HIS A 74 -5.52 3.35 9.62
N GLY A 75 -4.33 2.92 9.22
CA GLY A 75 -4.07 2.28 7.94
C GLY A 75 -2.76 2.70 7.29
N LEU A 76 -2.58 2.30 6.06
CA LEU A 76 -1.38 2.59 5.27
C LEU A 76 -1.74 2.88 3.81
N ALA A 77 -1.02 3.81 3.20
CA ALA A 77 -0.95 3.98 1.75
C ALA A 77 0.41 4.57 1.37
N CYS A 78 1.06 4.01 0.36
CA CYS A 78 2.36 4.47 -0.12
C CYS A 78 2.44 4.52 -1.64
N LEU A 79 3.03 5.57 -2.20
CA LEU A 79 3.60 5.51 -3.55
C LEU A 79 5.02 4.97 -3.45
N VAL A 80 5.29 3.90 -4.18
CA VAL A 80 6.62 3.31 -4.30
C VAL A 80 7.11 3.57 -5.71
N THR A 81 8.16 4.34 -5.82
CA THR A 81 8.80 4.68 -7.11
C THR A 81 10.17 4.02 -7.17
N VAL A 82 10.40 3.27 -8.23
CA VAL A 82 11.67 2.62 -8.52
C VAL A 82 12.33 3.30 -9.73
N THR A 83 13.65 3.46 -9.68
CA THR A 83 14.43 4.05 -10.76
C THR A 83 15.54 3.09 -11.18
N LYS A 84 15.68 2.89 -12.51
CA LYS A 84 16.77 2.15 -13.13
C LYS A 84 17.23 2.91 -14.38
N GLY A 85 18.46 3.42 -14.37
CA GLY A 85 18.94 4.35 -15.40
C GLY A 85 17.99 5.55 -15.52
N ASP A 86 17.51 5.80 -16.72
CA ASP A 86 16.55 6.88 -17.01
C ASP A 86 15.08 6.46 -16.82
N THR A 87 14.83 5.19 -16.52
CA THR A 87 13.48 4.65 -16.35
C THR A 87 13.00 4.86 -14.91
N ARG A 88 11.84 5.49 -14.74
CA ARG A 88 11.18 5.71 -13.47
C ARG A 88 9.78 5.10 -13.52
N ARG A 89 9.44 4.23 -12.59
CA ARG A 89 8.17 3.50 -12.52
C ARG A 89 7.57 3.59 -11.13
N THR A 90 6.25 3.71 -11.06
CA THR A 90 5.56 3.93 -9.79
C THR A 90 4.40 2.94 -9.60
N LEU A 91 4.29 2.39 -8.39
CA LEU A 91 3.10 1.65 -7.96
C LEU A 91 2.48 2.30 -6.72
N LEU A 92 1.18 2.09 -6.54
CA LEU A 92 0.47 2.41 -5.31
C LEU A 92 0.32 1.13 -4.47
N PHE A 93 0.85 1.18 -3.26
CA PHE A 93 0.74 0.11 -2.27
C PHE A 93 -0.25 0.53 -1.19
N ASP A 94 -1.38 -0.17 -1.10
CA ASP A 94 -2.55 0.15 -0.27
C ASP A 94 -3.15 1.54 -0.54
N ALA A 95 -4.28 1.86 0.08
CA ALA A 95 -4.98 3.13 -0.11
C ALA A 95 -5.54 3.74 1.19
N GLY A 96 -5.25 3.14 2.34
CA GLY A 96 -5.76 3.62 3.62
C GLY A 96 -7.24 3.32 3.86
N PRO A 97 -7.82 3.90 4.92
CA PRO A 97 -9.13 3.52 5.45
C PRO A 97 -10.32 4.11 4.69
N GLU A 98 -10.17 5.31 4.10
CA GLU A 98 -11.30 6.03 3.54
C GLU A 98 -10.86 7.14 2.57
N ASP A 99 -11.78 7.52 1.68
CA ASP A 99 -11.53 8.42 0.54
C ASP A 99 -10.99 9.79 0.95
N ARG A 100 -11.59 10.41 1.96
CA ARG A 100 -11.30 11.78 2.35
C ARG A 100 -9.86 11.96 2.82
N THR A 101 -9.38 11.07 3.69
CA THR A 101 -8.00 11.13 4.19
C THR A 101 -7.01 10.90 3.05
N PHE A 102 -7.28 9.90 2.20
CA PHE A 102 -6.43 9.61 1.05
C PHE A 102 -6.32 10.82 0.11
N GLU A 103 -7.45 11.39 -0.33
CA GLU A 103 -7.47 12.54 -1.23
C GLU A 103 -6.79 13.77 -0.63
N GLN A 104 -7.08 14.05 0.62
CA GLN A 104 -6.54 15.21 1.31
C GLN A 104 -5.02 15.13 1.40
N ASN A 105 -4.48 13.96 1.75
CA ASN A 105 -3.05 13.75 1.86
C ASN A 105 -2.36 13.76 0.48
N VAL A 106 -2.94 13.11 -0.53
CA VAL A 106 -2.48 13.19 -1.93
C VAL A 106 -2.38 14.65 -2.38
N SER A 107 -3.41 15.45 -2.09
CA SER A 107 -3.44 16.88 -2.45
C SER A 107 -2.41 17.69 -1.68
N ARG A 108 -2.27 17.47 -0.38
CA ARG A 108 -1.32 18.19 0.48
C ARG A 108 0.13 17.90 0.14
N LEU A 109 0.44 16.63 -0.10
CA LEU A 109 1.77 16.20 -0.53
C LEU A 109 2.08 16.59 -1.99
N GLY A 110 1.08 16.98 -2.77
CA GLY A 110 1.23 17.21 -4.20
C GLY A 110 1.64 15.94 -4.94
N ALA A 111 1.17 14.80 -4.46
CA ALA A 111 1.50 13.51 -5.06
C ALA A 111 0.84 13.35 -6.43
N ASP A 112 1.63 12.99 -7.44
CA ASP A 112 1.09 12.68 -8.76
C ASP A 112 0.76 11.19 -8.86
N LEU A 113 -0.53 10.89 -9.01
CA LEU A 113 -1.02 9.53 -9.21
C LEU A 113 -1.15 9.17 -10.70
N GLY A 114 -0.86 10.08 -11.61
CA GLY A 114 -0.91 9.82 -13.06
C GLY A 114 0.16 8.85 -13.54
N ASP A 115 1.27 8.78 -12.80
CA ASP A 115 2.40 7.88 -13.08
C ASP A 115 2.21 6.47 -12.48
N VAL A 116 1.10 6.21 -11.78
CA VAL A 116 0.85 4.88 -11.21
C VAL A 116 0.56 3.86 -12.31
N GLU A 117 1.42 2.86 -12.41
CA GLU A 117 1.36 1.79 -13.42
C GLU A 117 0.86 0.46 -12.87
N ALA A 118 0.87 0.29 -11.55
CA ALA A 118 0.33 -0.88 -10.86
C ALA A 118 -0.19 -0.50 -9.48
N MET A 119 -1.15 -1.27 -8.98
CA MET A 119 -1.64 -1.15 -7.61
C MET A 119 -1.54 -2.49 -6.92
N VAL A 120 -1.23 -2.47 -5.63
CA VAL A 120 -1.05 -3.68 -4.81
C VAL A 120 -1.83 -3.52 -3.51
N LEU A 121 -2.64 -4.51 -3.16
CA LEU A 121 -3.26 -4.60 -1.84
C LEU A 121 -2.44 -5.57 -0.99
N SER A 122 -1.95 -5.11 0.16
CA SER A 122 -1.14 -5.92 1.07
C SER A 122 -1.94 -7.06 1.72
N HIS A 123 -3.15 -6.75 2.18
CA HIS A 123 -4.09 -7.70 2.76
C HIS A 123 -5.52 -7.13 2.78
N GLY A 124 -6.51 -8.00 3.00
CA GLY A 124 -7.92 -7.65 2.83
C GLY A 124 -8.57 -6.98 4.04
N HIS A 125 -7.95 -6.00 4.69
CA HIS A 125 -8.57 -5.17 5.72
C HIS A 125 -8.98 -3.81 5.17
N TRP A 126 -10.05 -3.24 5.77
CA TRP A 126 -10.67 -1.98 5.36
C TRP A 126 -9.71 -0.78 5.49
N ASP A 127 -8.80 -0.80 6.45
CA ASP A 127 -7.81 0.24 6.73
C ASP A 127 -6.66 0.27 5.70
N HIS A 128 -6.63 -0.70 4.78
CA HIS A 128 -5.69 -0.78 3.65
C HIS A 128 -6.40 -0.65 2.29
N GLY A 129 -7.64 -1.13 2.19
CA GLY A 129 -8.40 -1.11 0.94
C GLY A 129 -9.58 -0.14 0.90
N GLY A 130 -9.83 0.63 1.97
CA GLY A 130 -11.03 1.45 2.10
C GLY A 130 -11.17 2.52 1.04
N ALA A 131 -10.10 3.23 0.71
CA ALA A 131 -10.08 4.26 -0.33
C ALA A 131 -9.71 3.73 -1.72
N MET A 132 -9.64 2.43 -1.94
CA MET A 132 -9.07 1.86 -3.18
C MET A 132 -9.86 2.25 -4.45
N LEU A 133 -11.19 2.32 -4.39
CA LEU A 133 -12.00 2.78 -5.53
C LEU A 133 -11.72 4.23 -5.87
N ARG A 134 -11.56 5.07 -4.86
CA ARG A 134 -11.23 6.48 -5.06
C ARG A 134 -9.82 6.66 -5.60
N ALA A 135 -8.86 5.90 -5.10
CA ALA A 135 -7.51 5.87 -5.61
C ALA A 135 -7.47 5.49 -7.10
N LEU A 136 -8.19 4.42 -7.49
CA LEU A 136 -8.35 4.00 -8.89
C LEU A 136 -8.94 5.12 -9.74
N GLN A 137 -9.98 5.78 -9.27
CA GLN A 137 -10.60 6.88 -10.00
C GLN A 137 -9.60 8.02 -10.26
N ILE A 138 -8.86 8.46 -9.23
CA ILE A 138 -7.87 9.53 -9.35
C ILE A 138 -6.75 9.12 -10.32
N VAL A 139 -6.26 7.87 -10.22
CA VAL A 139 -5.23 7.36 -11.15
C VAL A 139 -5.74 7.42 -12.59
N ARG A 140 -6.96 6.93 -12.85
CA ARG A 140 -7.54 6.91 -14.20
C ARG A 140 -7.79 8.31 -14.76
N ASP A 141 -8.28 9.21 -13.94
CA ASP A 141 -8.52 10.60 -14.35
C ASP A 141 -7.21 11.28 -14.80
N ARG A 142 -6.08 10.89 -14.24
CA ARG A 142 -4.75 11.46 -14.53
C ARG A 142 -3.95 10.70 -15.59
N ASN A 143 -4.17 9.38 -15.73
CA ASN A 143 -3.42 8.55 -16.68
C ASN A 143 -4.07 8.45 -18.08
N GLY A 144 -5.09 9.24 -18.38
CA GLY A 144 -5.82 9.20 -19.64
C GLY A 144 -6.84 8.05 -19.73
N GLY A 145 -7.35 7.55 -18.62
CA GLY A 145 -8.40 6.52 -18.58
C GLY A 145 -7.90 5.09 -18.77
N ARG A 146 -6.58 4.87 -18.73
CA ARG A 146 -6.00 3.52 -18.91
C ARG A 146 -6.35 2.62 -17.74
N GLU A 147 -6.55 1.34 -18.03
CA GLU A 147 -6.66 0.31 -17.00
C GLU A 147 -5.34 0.14 -16.25
N VAL A 148 -5.44 -0.19 -14.94
CA VAL A 148 -4.28 -0.35 -14.07
C VAL A 148 -4.25 -1.80 -13.54
N PRO A 149 -3.15 -2.54 -13.69
CA PRO A 149 -2.94 -3.82 -13.03
C PRO A 149 -3.11 -3.68 -11.52
N TYR A 150 -3.97 -4.53 -10.94
CA TYR A 150 -4.28 -4.54 -9.51
C TYR A 150 -3.98 -5.92 -8.94
N TYR A 151 -2.95 -6.03 -8.12
CA TYR A 151 -2.50 -7.29 -7.53
C TYR A 151 -3.18 -7.53 -6.20
N ALA A 152 -3.85 -8.68 -6.07
CA ALA A 152 -4.50 -9.11 -4.85
C ALA A 152 -4.51 -10.64 -4.71
N HIS A 153 -4.60 -11.11 -3.48
CA HIS A 153 -4.78 -12.52 -3.16
C HIS A 153 -6.28 -12.84 -3.03
N PRO A 154 -6.78 -14.02 -3.48
CA PRO A 154 -8.20 -14.37 -3.42
C PRO A 154 -8.84 -14.25 -2.04
N ASP A 155 -8.10 -14.57 -0.98
CA ASP A 155 -8.58 -14.49 0.39
C ASP A 155 -8.78 -13.05 0.91
N MET A 156 -8.27 -12.04 0.20
CA MET A 156 -8.47 -10.63 0.56
C MET A 156 -9.93 -10.20 0.43
N PHE A 157 -10.69 -10.82 -0.48
CA PHE A 157 -12.10 -10.50 -0.75
C PHE A 157 -13.10 -11.25 0.13
N ARG A 158 -12.63 -11.99 1.13
CA ARG A 158 -13.52 -12.70 2.06
C ARG A 158 -14.07 -11.75 3.11
N ALA A 159 -15.36 -11.91 3.42
CA ALA A 159 -15.98 -11.22 4.53
C ALA A 159 -15.36 -11.65 5.87
N ARG A 160 -15.17 -10.69 6.77
CA ARG A 160 -14.51 -10.86 8.07
C ARG A 160 -15.37 -10.32 9.19
N ALA A 161 -15.17 -10.87 10.38
CA ALA A 161 -15.76 -10.38 11.61
C ALA A 161 -14.78 -10.56 12.78
N ALA A 162 -14.86 -9.67 13.75
CA ALA A 162 -14.16 -9.78 15.02
C ALA A 162 -15.08 -10.45 16.06
N LYS A 163 -14.58 -11.46 16.77
CA LYS A 163 -15.27 -12.05 17.92
C LYS A 163 -15.02 -11.19 19.15
N LEU A 164 -16.10 -10.74 19.78
CA LEU A 164 -16.06 -9.93 20.98
C LEU A 164 -15.92 -10.83 22.24
N PRO A 165 -15.53 -10.26 23.41
CA PRO A 165 -15.39 -11.00 24.64
C PRO A 165 -16.67 -11.71 25.12
N ASP A 166 -17.84 -11.18 24.77
CA ASP A 166 -19.16 -11.76 25.05
C ASP A 166 -19.53 -12.91 24.10
N GLY A 167 -18.64 -13.24 23.14
CA GLY A 167 -18.85 -14.28 22.14
C GLY A 167 -19.61 -13.82 20.89
N SER A 168 -20.13 -12.60 20.86
CA SER A 168 -20.80 -12.04 19.68
C SER A 168 -19.82 -11.75 18.55
N MET A 169 -20.34 -11.64 17.33
CA MET A 169 -19.54 -11.36 16.13
C MET A 169 -19.85 -9.95 15.63
N ARG A 170 -18.81 -9.12 15.51
CA ARG A 170 -18.91 -7.79 14.91
C ARG A 170 -18.36 -7.84 13.46
N PRO A 171 -19.22 -7.66 12.45
CA PRO A 171 -18.74 -7.58 11.06
C PRO A 171 -17.71 -6.47 10.88
N MET A 172 -16.71 -6.75 10.07
CA MET A 172 -15.74 -5.75 9.58
C MET A 172 -16.20 -5.29 8.19
N GLN A 173 -15.83 -4.08 7.80
CA GLN A 173 -16.04 -3.59 6.44
C GLN A 173 -15.22 -4.44 5.48
N ASP A 174 -15.82 -4.86 4.39
CA ASP A 174 -15.15 -5.58 3.32
C ASP A 174 -14.32 -4.59 2.46
N VAL A 175 -13.23 -5.07 1.88
CA VAL A 175 -12.55 -4.34 0.80
C VAL A 175 -13.43 -4.37 -0.46
N PRO A 176 -13.23 -3.44 -1.41
CA PRO A 176 -13.99 -3.44 -2.66
C PRO A 176 -13.91 -4.78 -3.38
N SER A 177 -15.03 -5.26 -3.89
CA SER A 177 -15.09 -6.52 -4.63
C SER A 177 -14.33 -6.44 -5.95
N VAL A 178 -13.95 -7.61 -6.50
CA VAL A 178 -13.32 -7.70 -7.84
C VAL A 178 -14.18 -6.98 -8.89
N ALA A 179 -15.50 -7.17 -8.85
CA ALA A 179 -16.41 -6.51 -9.79
C ALA A 179 -16.39 -4.97 -9.64
N ALA A 180 -16.37 -4.46 -8.42
CA ALA A 180 -16.27 -3.02 -8.16
C ALA A 180 -14.92 -2.47 -8.65
N LEU A 181 -13.81 -3.13 -8.32
CA LEU A 181 -12.47 -2.73 -8.79
C LEU A 181 -12.40 -2.69 -10.32
N THR A 182 -12.92 -3.71 -11.00
CA THR A 182 -12.95 -3.77 -12.47
C THR A 182 -13.80 -2.64 -13.06
N ALA A 183 -14.96 -2.35 -12.47
CA ALA A 183 -15.82 -1.23 -12.91
C ALA A 183 -15.11 0.13 -12.80
N TYR A 184 -14.21 0.28 -11.83
CA TYR A 184 -13.36 1.46 -11.66
C TYR A 184 -12.06 1.42 -12.47
N GLY A 185 -11.86 0.39 -13.31
CA GLY A 185 -10.77 0.30 -14.27
C GLY A 185 -9.51 -0.41 -13.77
N ALA A 186 -9.66 -1.25 -12.76
CA ALA A 186 -8.60 -2.17 -12.40
C ALA A 186 -8.62 -3.40 -13.31
N LYS A 187 -7.46 -3.79 -13.82
CA LYS A 187 -7.20 -5.13 -14.33
C LYS A 187 -6.79 -6.02 -13.16
N VAL A 188 -7.78 -6.65 -12.51
CA VAL A 188 -7.53 -7.40 -11.28
C VAL A 188 -6.77 -8.70 -11.56
N ILE A 189 -5.58 -8.81 -10.97
CA ILE A 189 -4.73 -10.01 -10.96
C ILE A 189 -4.95 -10.68 -9.60
N ASN A 190 -6.00 -11.53 -9.55
CA ASN A 190 -6.44 -12.21 -8.34
C ASN A 190 -5.83 -13.61 -8.30
N THR A 191 -4.68 -13.75 -7.64
CA THR A 191 -3.88 -14.98 -7.67
C THR A 191 -3.14 -15.23 -6.35
N THR A 192 -2.83 -16.51 -6.10
CA THR A 192 -1.90 -16.93 -5.04
C THR A 192 -0.45 -16.92 -5.51
N GLU A 193 -0.24 -16.85 -6.84
CA GLU A 193 1.09 -16.90 -7.42
C GLU A 193 1.83 -15.56 -7.29
N PRO A 194 3.16 -15.58 -7.22
CA PRO A 194 3.96 -14.36 -7.25
C PRO A 194 3.80 -13.62 -8.59
N GLY A 195 4.07 -12.31 -8.56
CA GLY A 195 4.04 -11.45 -9.74
C GLY A 195 5.21 -10.46 -9.78
N PHE A 196 5.49 -9.97 -10.99
CA PHE A 196 6.58 -9.04 -11.24
C PHE A 196 6.04 -7.76 -11.91
N PRO A 197 5.37 -6.86 -11.15
CA PRO A 197 4.91 -5.58 -11.70
C PRO A 197 6.07 -4.70 -12.13
N LEU A 198 5.74 -3.65 -12.90
CA LEU A 198 6.69 -2.66 -13.40
C LEU A 198 7.81 -3.28 -14.24
N ASP A 199 7.45 -4.25 -15.10
CA ASP A 199 8.39 -4.96 -15.97
C ASP A 199 9.57 -5.62 -15.22
N GLY A 200 9.29 -6.19 -14.04
CA GLY A 200 10.30 -6.86 -13.21
C GLY A 200 11.07 -5.95 -12.25
N LEU A 201 10.75 -4.65 -12.18
CA LEU A 201 11.36 -3.73 -11.22
C LEU A 201 10.75 -3.80 -9.82
N ALA A 202 9.66 -4.56 -9.65
CA ALA A 202 9.05 -4.83 -8.36
C ALA A 202 8.59 -6.29 -8.28
N PHE A 203 8.39 -6.78 -7.07
CA PHE A 203 7.98 -8.15 -6.79
C PHE A 203 6.81 -8.18 -5.82
N VAL A 204 5.77 -8.93 -6.16
CA VAL A 204 4.64 -9.25 -5.29
C VAL A 204 4.72 -10.74 -4.97
N SER A 205 4.85 -11.09 -3.70
CA SER A 205 5.13 -12.47 -3.24
C SER A 205 4.03 -13.49 -3.53
N GLY A 206 2.81 -13.02 -3.80
CA GLY A 206 1.65 -13.92 -3.77
C GLY A 206 1.36 -14.42 -2.36
N GLU A 207 0.91 -15.68 -2.23
CA GLU A 207 0.62 -16.29 -0.94
C GLU A 207 1.90 -16.49 -0.10
N ILE A 208 1.89 -15.97 1.13
CA ILE A 208 2.99 -16.16 2.09
C ILE A 208 2.61 -17.31 3.03
N PRO A 209 3.27 -18.49 2.93
CA PRO A 209 3.01 -19.61 3.83
C PRO A 209 3.28 -19.27 5.29
N ARG A 210 2.38 -19.67 6.18
CA ARG A 210 2.58 -19.53 7.63
C ARG A 210 3.37 -20.70 8.16
N VAL A 211 4.70 -20.60 8.13
CA VAL A 211 5.61 -21.68 8.50
C VAL A 211 6.12 -21.59 9.95
N THR A 212 5.80 -20.51 10.66
CA THR A 212 6.24 -20.32 12.04
C THR A 212 5.09 -20.60 13.02
N PRO A 213 5.33 -21.33 14.14
CA PRO A 213 4.26 -21.75 15.04
C PRO A 213 3.55 -20.59 15.76
N PHE A 214 4.18 -19.42 15.85
CA PHE A 214 3.61 -18.24 16.50
C PHE A 214 2.77 -17.36 15.54
N LYS A 215 2.81 -17.60 14.23
CA LYS A 215 2.01 -16.85 13.25
C LYS A 215 0.65 -17.52 13.01
N THR A 216 -0.21 -17.52 14.02
CA THR A 216 -1.53 -18.17 13.97
C THR A 216 -2.63 -17.29 13.37
N GLY A 217 -2.33 -16.06 13.00
CA GLY A 217 -3.28 -15.03 12.55
C GLY A 217 -3.64 -14.04 13.64
N LEU A 218 -4.49 -13.07 13.31
CA LEU A 218 -4.98 -12.11 14.30
C LEU A 218 -5.97 -12.79 15.25
N PRO A 219 -5.70 -12.81 16.57
CA PRO A 219 -6.62 -13.40 17.54
C PRO A 219 -8.02 -12.79 17.46
N GLY A 220 -9.06 -13.62 17.50
CA GLY A 220 -10.45 -13.18 17.47
C GLY A 220 -10.97 -12.75 16.07
N GLN A 221 -10.18 -12.78 15.02
CA GLN A 221 -10.66 -12.59 13.69
C GLN A 221 -11.19 -13.89 13.09
N HIS A 222 -12.38 -13.84 12.52
CA HIS A 222 -13.06 -14.98 11.91
C HIS A 222 -13.52 -14.67 10.48
N ARG A 223 -13.56 -15.70 9.65
CA ARG A 223 -14.29 -15.66 8.37
C ARG A 223 -15.80 -15.61 8.67
N ARG A 224 -16.52 -14.80 7.95
CA ARG A 224 -17.96 -14.68 8.00
C ARG A 224 -18.62 -15.49 6.88
#